data_53f2e6447d148244b90793fae47484f6
#
_entry.id   53f2e6447d148244b90793fae47484f6
#
_cell.length_a   1.000
_cell.length_b   1.000
_cell.length_c   1.000
_cell.angle_alpha   90.00
_cell.angle_beta   90.00
_cell.angle_gamma   90.00
#
_symmetry.space_group_name_H-M   'P 1'
#
loop_
_entity.id
_entity.type
_entity.pdbx_description
1 polymer ?
#
loop_
_entity_poly.entity_id
_entity_poly.type
_entity_poly.pdbx_seq_one_letter_code
_entity_poly.pdbx_strand_id
1 'polypeptide(L)'
;LAAIVAASNAGGAGSVVGDTTTTMMWIDGVSPLDVLEAYIAASAALLIFAIPAAIQQHRYSPIQKDQTRGIRVDWSRVTIVALILIAAIGTNVLINTRFAPVSDSFPFIGAAVWAAILLAAAWRRPDWKVVPESVKGSIFLLSLVMCASLMPVEKLPDASWHAALGLGFVSAVFDNIPLTALALKQGGYD
;
A
#
# COMPACT_ATOMS: atom_id res chain seq x y z
N LEU A 1 3.26 2.98 20.19
CA LEU A 1 2.47 3.31 18.99
C LEU A 1 3.38 3.59 17.80
N ALA A 2 4.35 4.51 17.88
CA ALA A 2 5.26 4.84 16.77
C ALA A 2 6.03 3.63 16.22
N ALA A 3 6.53 2.75 17.08
CA ALA A 3 7.23 1.53 16.65
C ALA A 3 6.32 0.56 15.88
N ILE A 4 5.04 0.47 16.24
CA ILE A 4 4.06 -0.37 15.53
C ILE A 4 3.79 0.19 14.14
N VAL A 5 3.61 1.51 14.02
CA VAL A 5 3.39 2.19 12.75
C VAL A 5 4.62 2.04 11.85
N ALA A 6 5.82 2.25 12.38
CA ALA A 6 7.06 2.08 11.62
C ALA A 6 7.26 0.64 11.13
N ALA A 7 6.96 -0.35 11.97
CA ALA A 7 7.05 -1.77 11.59
C ALA A 7 6.00 -2.15 10.53
N SER A 8 4.79 -1.59 10.63
CA SER A 8 3.74 -1.81 9.64
C SER A 8 4.13 -1.25 8.28
N ASN A 9 4.62 -0.01 8.23
CA ASN A 9 5.07 0.61 6.98
C ASN A 9 6.27 -0.12 6.37
N ALA A 10 7.26 -0.49 7.20
CA ALA A 10 8.40 -1.27 6.73
C ALA A 10 7.98 -2.65 6.18
N GLY A 11 6.99 -3.28 6.80
CA GLY A 11 6.46 -4.57 6.35
C GLY A 11 5.72 -4.49 5.00
N GLY A 12 5.13 -3.34 4.66
CA GLY A 12 4.43 -3.10 3.41
C GLY A 12 5.31 -2.60 2.27
N ALA A 13 6.47 -2.01 2.58
CA ALA A 13 7.27 -1.21 1.64
C ALA A 13 7.72 -1.94 0.37
N GLY A 14 8.00 -3.24 0.42
CA GLY A 14 8.43 -4.04 -0.73
C GLY A 14 7.33 -4.90 -1.35
N SER A 15 6.08 -4.68 -0.98
CA SER A 15 4.94 -5.43 -1.53
C SER A 15 4.00 -4.51 -2.29
N VAL A 16 3.73 -4.82 -3.54
CA VAL A 16 2.79 -4.05 -4.38
C VAL A 16 1.35 -4.01 -3.85
N VAL A 17 1.02 -4.83 -2.89
CA VAL A 17 -0.29 -4.85 -2.19
C VAL A 17 -0.15 -4.55 -0.69
N GLY A 18 1.03 -4.19 -0.25
CA GLY A 18 1.34 -3.98 1.17
C GLY A 18 1.06 -2.56 1.65
N ASP A 19 1.11 -1.60 0.75
CA ASP A 19 0.88 -0.19 1.02
C ASP A 19 0.16 0.48 -0.16
N THR A 20 -0.54 1.58 0.09
CA THR A 20 -1.25 2.35 -0.94
C THR A 20 -0.29 2.90 -1.98
N THR A 21 0.87 3.38 -1.55
CA THR A 21 1.89 3.98 -2.44
C THR A 21 2.48 2.95 -3.41
N THR A 22 2.84 1.77 -2.92
CA THR A 22 3.36 0.67 -3.75
C THR A 22 2.29 0.11 -4.67
N THR A 23 1.03 0.11 -4.24
CA THR A 23 -0.10 -0.25 -5.10
C THR A 23 -0.28 0.76 -6.23
N MET A 24 -0.13 2.06 -5.96
CA MET A 24 -0.17 3.12 -7.00
C MET A 24 0.96 2.93 -8.02
N MET A 25 2.19 2.71 -7.55
CA MET A 25 3.34 2.43 -8.43
C MET A 25 3.07 1.22 -9.34
N TRP A 26 2.52 0.16 -8.79
CA TRP A 26 2.18 -1.03 -9.55
C TRP A 26 1.07 -0.81 -10.58
N ILE A 27 0.04 -0.04 -10.25
CA ILE A 27 -1.03 0.34 -11.18
C ILE A 27 -0.47 1.17 -12.32
N ASP A 28 0.49 2.05 -12.05
CA ASP A 28 1.18 2.91 -13.02
C ASP A 28 2.19 2.13 -13.90
N GLY A 29 2.41 0.85 -13.63
CA GLY A 29 3.22 -0.05 -14.46
C GLY A 29 4.62 -0.36 -13.91
N VAL A 30 4.96 0.12 -12.71
CA VAL A 30 6.23 -0.24 -12.06
C VAL A 30 6.26 -1.74 -11.77
N SER A 31 7.37 -2.39 -12.12
CA SER A 31 7.52 -3.83 -11.94
C SER A 31 7.44 -4.24 -10.46
N PRO A 32 6.69 -5.30 -10.11
CA PRO A 32 6.69 -5.82 -8.74
C PRO A 32 8.06 -6.22 -8.22
N LEU A 33 8.99 -6.58 -9.11
CA LEU A 33 10.36 -6.96 -8.74
C LEU A 33 11.15 -5.72 -8.28
N ASP A 34 10.96 -4.57 -8.94
CA ASP A 34 11.63 -3.32 -8.57
C ASP A 34 11.10 -2.82 -7.22
N VAL A 35 9.79 -2.93 -6.99
CA VAL A 35 9.19 -2.61 -5.68
C VAL A 35 9.77 -3.51 -4.56
N LEU A 36 10.10 -4.75 -4.88
CA LEU A 36 10.65 -5.71 -3.91
C LEU A 36 12.02 -5.26 -3.36
N GLU A 37 12.79 -4.48 -4.13
CA GLU A 37 14.07 -3.92 -3.69
C GLU A 37 13.93 -3.00 -2.48
N ALA A 38 12.78 -2.37 -2.28
CA ALA A 38 12.51 -1.56 -1.09
C ALA A 38 12.62 -2.34 0.23
N TYR A 39 12.52 -3.68 0.20
CA TYR A 39 12.76 -4.51 1.38
C TYR A 39 14.21 -4.46 1.88
N ILE A 40 15.18 -4.12 1.04
CA ILE A 40 16.58 -3.96 1.45
C ILE A 40 16.66 -2.80 2.47
N ALA A 41 16.14 -1.63 2.08
CA ALA A 41 16.11 -0.46 2.95
C ALA A 41 15.19 -0.66 4.17
N ALA A 42 14.02 -1.26 3.96
CA ALA A 42 13.06 -1.56 5.03
C ALA A 42 13.64 -2.52 6.07
N SER A 43 14.39 -3.54 5.64
CA SER A 43 15.06 -4.50 6.54
C SER A 43 16.16 -3.83 7.35
N ALA A 44 16.97 -2.98 6.72
CA ALA A 44 18.00 -2.21 7.42
C ALA A 44 17.37 -1.25 8.46
N ALA A 45 16.32 -0.53 8.07
CA ALA A 45 15.59 0.35 8.98
C ALA A 45 14.95 -0.42 10.15
N LEU A 46 14.35 -1.59 9.87
CA LEU A 46 13.77 -2.45 10.90
C LEU A 46 14.83 -2.88 11.93
N LEU A 47 16.00 -3.33 11.49
CA LEU A 47 17.06 -3.75 12.39
C LEU A 47 17.59 -2.59 13.25
N ILE A 48 17.76 -1.40 12.64
CA ILE A 48 18.29 -0.22 13.33
C ILE A 48 17.28 0.30 14.37
N PHE A 49 15.98 0.34 14.05
CA PHE A 49 14.98 0.98 14.90
C PHE A 49 14.21 0.00 15.78
N ALA A 50 13.94 -1.24 15.33
CA ALA A 50 13.15 -2.19 16.10
C ALA A 50 13.87 -2.68 17.35
N ILE A 51 15.20 -2.87 17.28
CA ILE A 51 15.97 -3.34 18.44
C ILE A 51 15.94 -2.33 19.59
N PRO A 52 16.32 -1.04 19.40
CA PRO A 52 16.22 -0.05 20.45
C PRO A 52 14.78 0.15 20.95
N ALA A 53 13.81 0.16 20.05
CA ALA A 53 12.39 0.30 20.41
C ALA A 53 11.89 -0.88 21.25
N ALA A 54 12.27 -2.11 20.92
CA ALA A 54 11.92 -3.29 21.71
C ALA A 54 12.56 -3.26 23.11
N ILE A 55 13.82 -2.85 23.22
CA ILE A 55 14.52 -2.70 24.50
C ILE A 55 13.82 -1.62 25.35
N GLN A 56 13.50 -0.48 24.75
CA GLN A 56 12.81 0.61 25.45
C GLN A 56 11.42 0.18 25.92
N GLN A 57 10.65 -0.48 25.05
CA GLN A 57 9.33 -1.00 25.39
C GLN A 57 9.39 -2.02 26.52
N HIS A 58 10.35 -2.94 26.46
CA HIS A 58 10.52 -3.95 27.51
C HIS A 58 10.88 -3.35 28.88
N ARG A 59 11.68 -2.29 28.89
CA ARG A 59 12.04 -1.58 30.12
C ARG A 59 10.87 -0.78 30.71
N TYR A 60 10.02 -0.20 29.85
CA TYR A 60 8.89 0.65 30.29
C TYR A 60 7.66 -0.20 30.65
N SER A 61 7.31 -1.14 29.81
CA SER A 61 6.18 -2.05 30.00
C SER A 61 6.45 -3.34 29.25
N PRO A 62 6.88 -4.41 29.96
CA PRO A 62 7.13 -5.69 29.32
C PRO A 62 5.90 -6.19 28.58
N ILE A 63 6.08 -6.64 27.33
CA ILE A 63 5.01 -7.23 26.54
C ILE A 63 4.59 -8.53 27.21
N GLN A 64 3.39 -8.58 27.76
CA GLN A 64 2.81 -9.80 28.29
C GLN A 64 2.25 -10.61 27.13
N LYS A 65 2.61 -11.89 27.10
CA LYS A 65 2.06 -12.83 26.12
C LYS A 65 0.60 -13.13 26.49
N ASP A 66 -0.31 -12.56 25.72
CA ASP A 66 -1.73 -12.91 25.86
C ASP A 66 -1.91 -14.39 25.53
N GLN A 67 -2.56 -15.11 26.44
CA GLN A 67 -2.91 -16.52 26.18
C GLN A 67 -4.12 -16.55 25.24
N THR A 68 -3.84 -16.59 23.95
CA THR A 68 -4.88 -16.71 22.90
C THR A 68 -5.51 -18.11 22.86
N ARG A 69 -5.90 -18.64 24.02
CA ARG A 69 -6.62 -19.92 24.10
C ARG A 69 -7.98 -19.77 23.42
N GLY A 70 -8.18 -20.46 22.31
CA GLY A 70 -9.48 -20.53 21.62
C GLY A 70 -9.64 -19.71 20.37
N ILE A 71 -8.63 -18.92 19.93
CA ILE A 71 -8.67 -18.26 18.63
C ILE A 71 -8.50 -19.31 17.54
N ARG A 72 -9.55 -19.49 16.72
CA ARG A 72 -9.51 -20.36 15.54
C ARG A 72 -9.37 -19.49 14.29
N VAL A 73 -8.50 -19.91 13.38
CA VAL A 73 -8.40 -19.27 12.05
C VAL A 73 -9.68 -19.54 11.28
N ASP A 74 -10.32 -18.48 10.82
CA ASP A 74 -11.50 -18.55 9.97
C ASP A 74 -11.03 -18.74 8.51
N TRP A 75 -10.84 -19.99 8.13
CA TRP A 75 -10.35 -20.35 6.80
C TRP A 75 -11.25 -19.85 5.68
N SER A 76 -12.57 -19.73 5.91
CA SER A 76 -13.48 -19.15 4.92
C SER A 76 -13.15 -17.69 4.63
N ARG A 77 -12.85 -16.89 5.69
CA ARG A 77 -12.41 -15.50 5.48
C ARG A 77 -11.06 -15.42 4.80
N VAL A 78 -10.12 -16.26 5.20
CA VAL A 78 -8.78 -16.33 4.56
C VAL A 78 -8.94 -16.62 3.06
N THR A 79 -9.76 -17.60 2.71
CA THR A 79 -9.99 -17.96 1.29
C THR A 79 -10.64 -16.82 0.51
N ILE A 80 -11.63 -16.14 1.08
CA ILE A 80 -12.29 -14.99 0.44
C ILE A 80 -11.27 -13.87 0.18
N VAL A 81 -10.46 -13.52 1.18
CA VAL A 81 -9.43 -12.47 1.02
C VAL A 81 -8.40 -12.87 -0.03
N ALA A 82 -7.95 -14.14 -0.01
CA ALA A 82 -7.03 -14.66 -1.01
C ALA A 82 -7.61 -14.57 -2.44
N LEU A 83 -8.89 -14.93 -2.63
CA LEU A 83 -9.56 -14.82 -3.92
C LEU A 83 -9.69 -13.37 -4.40
N ILE A 84 -9.98 -12.43 -3.51
CA ILE A 84 -10.02 -11.00 -3.85
C ILE A 84 -8.64 -10.51 -4.29
N LEU A 85 -7.57 -10.89 -3.56
CA LEU A 85 -6.20 -10.54 -3.92
C LEU A 85 -5.79 -11.16 -5.26
N ILE A 86 -6.12 -12.44 -5.50
CA ILE A 86 -5.84 -13.11 -6.77
C ILE A 86 -6.60 -12.42 -7.91
N ALA A 87 -7.83 -12.00 -7.71
CA ALA A 87 -8.59 -11.25 -8.71
C ALA A 87 -7.94 -9.90 -9.02
N ALA A 88 -7.49 -9.16 -8.00
CA ALA A 88 -6.80 -7.89 -8.18
C ALA A 88 -5.48 -8.06 -8.95
N ILE A 89 -4.63 -8.98 -8.47
CA ILE A 89 -3.31 -9.27 -9.05
C ILE A 89 -3.46 -9.81 -10.48
N GLY A 90 -4.33 -10.79 -10.67
CA GLY A 90 -4.56 -11.39 -11.98
C GLY A 90 -5.07 -10.37 -13.01
N THR A 91 -6.00 -9.49 -12.60
CA THR A 91 -6.50 -8.43 -13.48
C THR A 91 -5.42 -7.42 -13.81
N ASN A 92 -4.62 -6.98 -12.82
CA ASN A 92 -3.53 -6.05 -13.07
C ASN A 92 -2.51 -6.65 -14.07
N VAL A 93 -2.02 -7.85 -13.81
CA VAL A 93 -1.07 -8.53 -14.70
C VAL A 93 -1.66 -8.71 -16.10
N LEU A 94 -2.93 -9.12 -16.22
CA LEU A 94 -3.58 -9.33 -17.50
C LEU A 94 -3.70 -8.02 -18.30
N ILE A 95 -4.16 -6.96 -17.65
CA ILE A 95 -4.33 -5.65 -18.29
C ILE A 95 -2.97 -5.10 -18.73
N ASN A 96 -1.98 -5.07 -17.87
CA ASN A 96 -0.67 -4.50 -18.19
C ASN A 96 0.11 -5.32 -19.24
N THR A 97 -0.09 -6.65 -19.30
CA THR A 97 0.65 -7.48 -20.26
C THR A 97 -0.05 -7.64 -21.61
N ARG A 98 -1.39 -7.64 -21.64
CA ARG A 98 -2.15 -7.95 -22.85
C ARG A 98 -2.99 -6.79 -23.37
N PHE A 99 -3.39 -5.88 -22.51
CA PHE A 99 -4.35 -4.82 -22.81
C PHE A 99 -3.85 -3.43 -22.35
N ALA A 100 -2.53 -3.20 -22.32
CA ALA A 100 -1.93 -1.95 -21.90
C ALA A 100 -2.57 -0.68 -22.54
N PRO A 101 -2.94 -0.65 -23.84
CA PRO A 101 -3.57 0.52 -24.45
C PRO A 101 -4.96 0.87 -23.88
N VAL A 102 -5.58 -0.05 -23.15
CA VAL A 102 -6.94 0.12 -22.60
C VAL A 102 -6.91 0.32 -21.08
N SER A 103 -5.73 0.20 -20.46
CA SER A 103 -5.56 0.28 -19.00
C SER A 103 -6.20 1.54 -18.40
N ASP A 104 -6.01 2.68 -19.07
CA ASP A 104 -6.45 3.99 -18.57
C ASP A 104 -7.92 4.31 -18.87
N SER A 105 -8.58 3.48 -19.70
CA SER A 105 -9.95 3.74 -20.12
C SER A 105 -11.01 3.38 -19.07
N PHE A 106 -10.69 2.43 -18.18
CA PHE A 106 -11.63 1.89 -17.18
C PHE A 106 -10.90 1.32 -15.98
N PRO A 107 -11.42 1.48 -14.74
CA PRO A 107 -10.80 0.96 -13.53
C PRO A 107 -10.99 -0.57 -13.38
N PHE A 108 -10.37 -1.36 -14.26
CA PHE A 108 -10.52 -2.81 -14.33
C PHE A 108 -10.21 -3.53 -13.02
N ILE A 109 -9.16 -3.10 -12.31
CA ILE A 109 -8.76 -3.71 -11.03
C ILE A 109 -9.85 -3.49 -9.98
N GLY A 110 -10.36 -2.26 -9.88
CA GLY A 110 -11.47 -1.93 -8.97
C GLY A 110 -12.72 -2.73 -9.29
N ALA A 111 -13.06 -2.87 -10.59
CA ALA A 111 -14.21 -3.65 -11.02
C ALA A 111 -14.03 -5.15 -10.68
N ALA A 112 -12.85 -5.72 -10.87
CA ALA A 112 -12.56 -7.11 -10.53
C ALA A 112 -12.64 -7.36 -9.01
N VAL A 113 -12.12 -6.44 -8.20
CA VAL A 113 -12.22 -6.52 -6.73
C VAL A 113 -13.67 -6.46 -6.29
N TRP A 114 -14.46 -5.52 -6.83
CA TRP A 114 -15.89 -5.44 -6.51
C TRP A 114 -16.66 -6.68 -6.96
N ALA A 115 -16.37 -7.20 -8.14
CA ALA A 115 -16.98 -8.46 -8.62
C ALA A 115 -16.63 -9.61 -7.69
N ALA A 116 -15.38 -9.74 -7.25
CA ALA A 116 -14.95 -10.77 -6.31
C ALA A 116 -15.65 -10.64 -4.95
N ILE A 117 -15.80 -9.42 -4.43
CA ILE A 117 -16.53 -9.15 -3.17
C ILE A 117 -18.00 -9.56 -3.30
N LEU A 118 -18.67 -9.17 -4.40
CA LEU A 118 -20.08 -9.50 -4.62
C LEU A 118 -20.31 -10.99 -4.81
N LEU A 119 -19.44 -11.68 -5.53
CA LEU A 119 -19.47 -13.14 -5.66
C LEU A 119 -19.23 -13.84 -4.33
N ALA A 120 -18.25 -13.37 -3.56
CA ALA A 120 -17.98 -13.89 -2.22
C ALA A 120 -19.15 -13.64 -1.24
N ALA A 121 -19.94 -12.59 -1.44
CA ALA A 121 -21.12 -12.29 -0.64
C ALA A 121 -22.20 -13.38 -0.74
N ALA A 122 -22.25 -14.14 -1.83
CA ALA A 122 -23.12 -15.30 -1.99
C ALA A 122 -22.69 -16.46 -1.07
N TRP A 123 -21.39 -16.59 -0.81
CA TRP A 123 -20.86 -17.60 0.09
C TRP A 123 -20.95 -17.16 1.57
N ARG A 124 -20.55 -15.91 1.85
CA ARG A 124 -20.55 -15.36 3.22
C ARG A 124 -20.94 -13.89 3.18
N ARG A 125 -21.92 -13.52 3.99
CA ARG A 125 -22.40 -12.14 4.08
C ARG A 125 -21.29 -11.20 4.55
N PRO A 126 -20.96 -10.16 3.77
CA PRO A 126 -20.01 -9.13 4.19
C PRO A 126 -20.60 -8.27 5.32
N ASP A 127 -19.73 -7.63 6.08
CA ASP A 127 -20.15 -6.60 7.02
C ASP A 127 -20.32 -5.26 6.31
N TRP A 128 -21.49 -5.05 5.73
CA TRP A 128 -21.83 -3.82 5.00
C TRP A 128 -21.78 -2.54 5.86
N LYS A 129 -21.71 -2.69 7.20
CA LYS A 129 -21.60 -1.53 8.10
C LYS A 129 -20.26 -0.82 7.97
N VAL A 130 -19.24 -1.50 7.45
CA VAL A 130 -17.91 -0.92 7.21
C VAL A 130 -17.89 -0.02 5.97
N VAL A 131 -18.82 -0.19 5.03
CA VAL A 131 -18.83 0.54 3.75
C VAL A 131 -18.88 2.06 3.92
N PRO A 132 -19.75 2.66 4.77
CA PRO A 132 -19.77 4.12 4.92
C PRO A 132 -18.46 4.70 5.44
N GLU A 133 -17.77 3.98 6.30
CA GLU A 133 -16.47 4.39 6.84
C GLU A 133 -15.37 4.26 5.77
N SER A 134 -15.38 3.15 5.03
CA SER A 134 -14.48 2.95 3.89
C SER A 134 -14.66 4.03 2.81
N VAL A 135 -15.89 4.44 2.52
CA VAL A 135 -16.17 5.52 1.56
C VAL A 135 -15.58 6.85 2.04
N LYS A 136 -15.70 7.18 3.33
CA LYS A 136 -15.08 8.40 3.88
C LYS A 136 -13.55 8.37 3.72
N GLY A 137 -12.92 7.24 4.04
CA GLY A 137 -11.49 7.04 3.83
C GLY A 137 -11.10 7.17 2.35
N SER A 138 -11.87 6.59 1.44
CA SER A 138 -11.64 6.69 -0.01
C SER A 138 -11.76 8.12 -0.52
N ILE A 139 -12.75 8.88 -0.06
CA ILE A 139 -12.91 10.31 -0.42
C ILE A 139 -11.70 11.11 0.08
N PHE A 140 -11.23 10.85 1.29
CA PHE A 140 -10.05 11.50 1.83
C PHE A 140 -8.81 11.20 0.97
N LEU A 141 -8.55 9.93 0.64
CA LEU A 141 -7.41 9.53 -0.20
C LEU A 141 -7.49 10.14 -1.61
N LEU A 142 -8.68 10.10 -2.24
CA LEU A 142 -8.89 10.73 -3.54
C LEU A 142 -8.63 12.25 -3.50
N SER A 143 -9.03 12.91 -2.41
CA SER A 143 -8.76 14.34 -2.23
C SER A 143 -7.26 14.63 -2.15
N LEU A 144 -6.49 13.79 -1.45
CA LEU A 144 -5.04 13.93 -1.39
C LEU A 144 -4.38 13.75 -2.75
N VAL A 145 -4.78 12.72 -3.50
CA VAL A 145 -4.27 12.47 -4.86
C VAL A 145 -4.66 13.61 -5.80
N MET A 146 -5.88 14.12 -5.69
CA MET A 146 -6.33 15.26 -6.49
C MET A 146 -5.52 16.54 -6.17
N CYS A 147 -5.26 16.82 -4.90
CA CYS A 147 -4.39 17.93 -4.53
C CYS A 147 -2.98 17.77 -5.11
N ALA A 148 -2.40 16.56 -5.04
CA ALA A 148 -1.10 16.29 -5.64
C ALA A 148 -1.10 16.46 -7.16
N SER A 149 -2.18 16.06 -7.84
CA SER A 149 -2.29 16.19 -9.30
C SER A 149 -2.39 17.63 -9.78
N LEU A 150 -2.78 18.56 -8.92
CA LEU A 150 -2.84 20.00 -9.22
C LEU A 150 -1.47 20.69 -9.04
N MET A 151 -0.48 20.00 -8.46
CA MET A 151 0.86 20.59 -8.31
C MET A 151 1.56 20.67 -9.67
N PRO A 152 2.25 21.80 -9.96
CA PRO A 152 2.99 21.99 -11.22
C PRO A 152 4.28 21.15 -11.21
N VAL A 153 4.24 19.99 -11.83
CA VAL A 153 5.36 19.03 -11.90
C VAL A 153 6.59 19.64 -12.58
N GLU A 154 6.36 20.52 -13.56
CA GLU A 154 7.41 21.21 -14.33
C GLU A 154 8.32 22.10 -13.45
N LYS A 155 7.86 22.45 -12.23
CA LYS A 155 8.65 23.24 -11.27
C LYS A 155 9.41 22.39 -10.26
N LEU A 156 9.27 21.08 -10.34
CA LEU A 156 10.02 20.18 -9.48
C LEU A 156 11.44 20.01 -9.99
N PRO A 157 12.43 19.80 -9.11
CA PRO A 157 13.78 19.43 -9.52
C PRO A 157 13.75 18.18 -10.39
N ASP A 158 14.67 18.10 -11.35
CA ASP A 158 14.85 16.90 -12.16
C ASP A 158 15.04 15.65 -11.26
N ALA A 159 14.55 14.51 -11.75
CA ALA A 159 14.71 13.24 -11.06
C ALA A 159 16.22 12.97 -10.86
N SER A 160 16.63 12.89 -9.62
CA SER A 160 18.01 12.63 -9.23
C SER A 160 18.05 11.97 -7.86
N TRP A 161 19.14 11.27 -7.56
CA TRP A 161 19.27 10.65 -6.25
C TRP A 161 19.20 11.68 -5.09
N HIS A 162 19.64 12.91 -5.31
CA HIS A 162 19.52 14.00 -4.33
C HIS A 162 18.05 14.40 -4.12
N ALA A 163 17.30 14.52 -5.22
CA ALA A 163 15.87 14.82 -5.18
C ALA A 163 15.10 13.68 -4.48
N ALA A 164 15.42 12.42 -4.81
CA ALA A 164 14.83 11.26 -4.16
C ALA A 164 15.12 11.21 -2.65
N LEU A 165 16.36 11.48 -2.26
CA LEU A 165 16.74 11.57 -0.83
C LEU A 165 15.99 12.71 -0.14
N GLY A 166 15.90 13.90 -0.77
CA GLY A 166 15.15 15.03 -0.27
C GLY A 166 13.66 14.71 -0.09
N LEU A 167 13.04 14.06 -1.08
CA LEU A 167 11.66 13.58 -0.99
C LEU A 167 11.47 12.57 0.14
N GLY A 168 12.44 11.68 0.38
CA GLY A 168 12.41 10.75 1.52
C GLY A 168 12.34 11.49 2.87
N PHE A 169 13.10 12.56 3.06
CA PHE A 169 12.99 13.38 4.28
C PHE A 169 11.67 14.14 4.36
N VAL A 170 11.18 14.67 3.25
CA VAL A 170 9.88 15.36 3.18
C VAL A 170 8.76 14.37 3.51
N SER A 171 8.82 13.15 3.02
CA SER A 171 7.83 12.09 3.28
C SER A 171 7.76 11.65 4.75
N ALA A 172 8.82 11.92 5.53
CA ALA A 172 8.78 11.66 6.98
C ALA A 172 7.82 12.60 7.73
N VAL A 173 7.46 13.72 7.12
CA VAL A 173 6.57 14.75 7.71
C VAL A 173 5.24 14.83 6.96
N PHE A 174 5.26 14.60 5.65
CA PHE A 174 4.09 14.65 4.78
C PHE A 174 3.63 13.24 4.43
N ASP A 175 2.36 13.11 4.06
CA ASP A 175 1.79 11.84 3.58
C ASP A 175 2.50 11.38 2.30
N ASN A 176 2.81 10.08 2.21
CA ASN A 176 3.50 9.49 1.08
C ASN A 176 2.65 9.42 -0.18
N ILE A 177 1.32 9.35 -0.05
CA ILE A 177 0.41 9.19 -1.20
C ILE A 177 0.50 10.36 -2.17
N PRO A 178 0.39 11.64 -1.75
CA PRO A 178 0.59 12.77 -2.64
C PRO A 178 1.98 12.82 -3.27
N LEU A 179 3.02 12.46 -2.51
CA LEU A 179 4.40 12.47 -3.01
C LEU A 179 4.63 11.39 -4.05
N THR A 180 4.07 10.20 -3.84
CA THR A 180 4.14 9.11 -4.83
C THR A 180 3.37 9.48 -6.10
N ALA A 181 2.16 10.03 -5.99
CA ALA A 181 1.40 10.49 -7.13
C ALA A 181 2.15 11.55 -7.94
N LEU A 182 2.87 12.45 -7.24
CA LEU A 182 3.69 13.48 -7.85
C LEU A 182 4.89 12.89 -8.58
N ALA A 183 5.58 11.94 -7.95
CA ALA A 183 6.72 11.24 -8.51
C ALA A 183 6.36 10.46 -9.78
N LEU A 184 5.26 9.70 -9.75
CA LEU A 184 4.74 8.98 -10.93
C LEU A 184 4.38 9.93 -12.07
N LYS A 185 3.76 11.07 -11.77
CA LYS A 185 3.44 12.09 -12.77
C LYS A 185 4.67 12.75 -13.38
N GLN A 186 5.77 12.85 -12.64
CA GLN A 186 7.03 13.39 -13.12
C GLN A 186 7.74 12.46 -14.13
N GLY A 187 7.44 11.17 -14.10
CA GLY A 187 7.91 10.19 -15.08
C GLY A 187 9.42 10.06 -15.10
N GLY A 188 10.04 9.61 -14.05
CA GLY A 188 11.48 9.62 -14.03
C GLY A 188 12.14 8.76 -12.96
N TYR A 189 11.82 7.48 -12.97
CA TYR A 189 12.53 6.49 -12.15
C TYR A 189 12.99 5.33 -13.03
N ASP A 190 13.65 5.68 -14.13
CA ASP A 190 14.46 4.73 -14.93
C ASP A 190 15.82 4.52 -14.27
#